data_a2b6cf2fc4da0ebc4c463fcf0cfbc463
#
_entry.id   a2b6cf2fc4da0ebc4c463fcf0cfbc463
#
_cell.length_a   1.000
_cell.length_b   1.000
_cell.length_c   1.000
_cell.angle_alpha   90.00
_cell.angle_beta   90.00
_cell.angle_gamma   90.00
#
_symmetry.space_group_name_H-M   'P 1'
#
loop_
_entity.id
_entity.type
_entity.pdbx_description
1 polymer ?
#
loop_
_entity_poly.entity_id
_entity_poly.type
_entity_poly.pdbx_seq_one_letter_code
_entity_poly.pdbx_strand_id
1 'polypeptide(L)'
;MLTSNERKDYILRMIAELRRMVEELLGKMRDGESGDELLARARVSIGELLGPMGSVAPRMDSVTAGQMVGDADVLAAWAEVTAAEAQVRRAAGDDPGAGALARRALELALEAHLRTNHDIPELVALIARLRPEVAAASLLPRHAEALAAVPGAPS
;
A
#
# COMPACT_ATOMS: atom_id res chain seq x y z
N MET A 1 27.97 -10.06 -0.15
CA MET A 1 26.81 -9.98 0.75
C MET A 1 26.67 -8.54 1.26
N LEU A 2 25.47 -7.99 1.19
CA LEU A 2 25.21 -6.62 1.65
C LEU A 2 25.22 -6.54 3.17
N THR A 3 25.77 -5.45 3.72
CA THR A 3 25.65 -5.13 5.15
C THR A 3 24.19 -4.78 5.44
N SER A 4 23.80 -4.73 6.72
CA SER A 4 22.46 -4.33 7.13
C SER A 4 22.11 -2.92 6.64
N ASN A 5 23.06 -1.97 6.70
CA ASN A 5 22.85 -0.61 6.22
C ASN A 5 22.70 -0.55 4.70
N GLU A 6 23.51 -1.31 3.97
CA GLU A 6 23.44 -1.37 2.52
C GLU A 6 22.11 -1.95 2.05
N ARG A 7 21.62 -2.99 2.74
CA ARG A 7 20.32 -3.59 2.45
C ARG A 7 19.20 -2.59 2.70
N LYS A 8 19.25 -1.86 3.81
CA LYS A 8 18.25 -0.84 4.13
C LYS A 8 18.25 0.27 3.07
N ASP A 9 19.43 0.75 2.67
CA ASP A 9 19.55 1.77 1.64
C ASP A 9 19.00 1.28 0.29
N TYR A 10 19.27 0.03 -0.06
CA TYR A 10 18.77 -0.59 -1.28
C TYR A 10 17.24 -0.63 -1.27
N ILE A 11 16.64 -1.10 -0.16
CA ILE A 11 15.19 -1.18 -0.01
C ILE A 11 14.56 0.22 -0.13
N LEU A 12 15.13 1.22 0.54
CA LEU A 12 14.60 2.59 0.49
C LEU A 12 14.67 3.19 -0.91
N ARG A 13 15.73 2.88 -1.68
CA ARG A 13 15.84 3.32 -3.07
C ARG A 13 14.79 2.66 -3.94
N MET A 14 14.55 1.36 -3.75
CA MET A 14 13.50 0.64 -4.48
C MET A 14 12.12 1.22 -4.18
N ILE A 15 11.87 1.55 -2.91
CA ILE A 15 10.61 2.16 -2.50
C ILE A 15 10.43 3.53 -3.15
N ALA A 16 11.49 4.34 -3.20
CA ALA A 16 11.43 5.65 -3.83
C ALA A 16 11.11 5.54 -5.33
N GLU A 17 11.72 4.57 -6.03
CA GLU A 17 11.41 4.32 -7.43
C GLU A 17 9.98 3.87 -7.62
N LEU A 18 9.51 2.98 -6.75
CA LEU A 18 8.15 2.48 -6.79
C LEU A 18 7.14 3.61 -6.61
N ARG A 19 7.40 4.52 -5.67
CA ARG A 19 6.55 5.70 -5.47
C ARG A 19 6.49 6.59 -6.71
N ARG A 20 7.62 6.76 -7.40
CA ARG A 20 7.63 7.51 -8.66
C ARG A 20 6.79 6.85 -9.73
N MET A 21 6.85 5.51 -9.82
CA MET A 21 6.00 4.76 -10.75
C MET A 21 4.51 4.96 -10.44
N VAL A 22 4.15 4.91 -9.17
CA VAL A 22 2.76 5.11 -8.74
C VAL A 22 2.30 6.54 -9.06
N GLU A 23 3.11 7.55 -8.78
CA GLU A 23 2.78 8.94 -9.10
C GLU A 23 2.60 9.15 -10.60
N GLU A 24 3.49 8.57 -11.41
CA GLU A 24 3.40 8.64 -12.87
C GLU A 24 2.13 7.94 -13.37
N LEU A 25 1.83 6.78 -12.82
CA LEU A 25 0.62 6.02 -13.14
C LEU A 25 -0.64 6.86 -12.87
N LEU A 26 -0.74 7.44 -11.68
CA LEU A 26 -1.89 8.26 -11.31
C LEU A 26 -1.98 9.53 -12.16
N GLY A 27 -0.83 10.10 -12.54
CA GLY A 27 -0.77 11.24 -13.44
C GLY A 27 -1.31 10.90 -14.83
N LYS A 28 -0.91 9.76 -15.39
CA LYS A 28 -1.43 9.29 -16.67
C LYS A 28 -2.94 9.09 -16.64
N MET A 29 -3.44 8.50 -15.55
CA MET A 29 -4.87 8.28 -15.39
C MET A 29 -5.65 9.60 -15.32
N ARG A 30 -5.11 10.62 -14.66
CA ARG A 30 -5.73 11.95 -14.64
C ARG A 30 -5.81 12.57 -16.04
N ASP A 31 -4.84 12.25 -16.89
CA ASP A 31 -4.79 12.72 -18.27
C ASP A 31 -5.61 11.85 -19.23
N GLY A 32 -6.34 10.86 -18.71
CA GLY A 32 -7.15 9.96 -19.52
C GLY A 32 -6.37 8.84 -20.20
N GLU A 33 -5.09 8.64 -19.85
CA GLU A 33 -4.25 7.59 -20.41
C GLU A 33 -4.34 6.32 -19.54
N SER A 34 -3.99 5.18 -20.15
CA SER A 34 -3.98 3.90 -19.41
C SER A 34 -2.81 3.82 -18.45
N GLY A 35 -3.07 3.31 -17.25
CA GLY A 35 -2.02 3.04 -16.25
C GLY A 35 -1.58 1.58 -16.22
N ASP A 36 -2.08 0.73 -17.12
CA ASP A 36 -1.87 -0.73 -17.04
C ASP A 36 -0.41 -1.13 -17.10
N GLU A 37 0.38 -0.52 -17.97
CA GLU A 37 1.79 -0.85 -18.13
C GLU A 37 2.60 -0.48 -16.87
N LEU A 38 2.37 0.71 -16.33
CA LEU A 38 3.04 1.15 -15.11
C LEU A 38 2.61 0.31 -13.91
N LEU A 39 1.33 -0.08 -13.85
CA LEU A 39 0.85 -0.96 -12.80
C LEU A 39 1.54 -2.32 -12.86
N ALA A 40 1.71 -2.89 -14.05
CA ALA A 40 2.40 -4.16 -14.21
C ALA A 40 3.85 -4.06 -13.73
N ARG A 41 4.54 -2.95 -14.04
CA ARG A 41 5.90 -2.70 -13.57
C ARG A 41 5.96 -2.53 -12.06
N ALA A 42 5.00 -1.80 -11.50
CA ALA A 42 4.93 -1.61 -10.05
C ALA A 42 4.70 -2.93 -9.31
N ARG A 43 3.89 -3.82 -9.88
CA ARG A 43 3.65 -5.15 -9.31
C ARG A 43 4.93 -5.99 -9.29
N VAL A 44 5.72 -5.93 -10.36
CA VAL A 44 7.01 -6.64 -10.41
C VAL A 44 7.93 -6.09 -9.33
N SER A 45 8.01 -4.78 -9.19
CA SER A 45 8.86 -4.13 -8.19
C SER A 45 8.45 -4.48 -6.76
N ILE A 46 7.14 -4.48 -6.46
CA ILE A 46 6.70 -4.85 -5.11
C ILE A 46 6.95 -6.33 -4.84
N GLY A 47 6.83 -7.19 -5.86
CA GLY A 47 7.18 -8.60 -5.73
C GLY A 47 8.64 -8.80 -5.35
N GLU A 48 9.54 -8.02 -5.94
CA GLU A 48 10.96 -8.04 -5.59
C GLU A 48 11.20 -7.56 -4.16
N LEU A 49 10.51 -6.50 -3.73
CA LEU A 49 10.60 -5.99 -2.36
C LEU A 49 10.11 -7.01 -1.33
N LEU A 50 9.03 -7.72 -1.64
CA LEU A 50 8.51 -8.77 -0.76
C LEU A 50 9.43 -9.99 -0.70
N GLY A 51 10.26 -10.18 -1.74
CA GLY A 51 11.22 -11.28 -1.80
C GLY A 51 10.54 -12.64 -1.73
N PRO A 52 11.05 -13.58 -0.88
CA PRO A 52 10.44 -14.91 -0.75
C PRO A 52 8.99 -14.88 -0.30
N MET A 53 8.54 -13.80 0.36
CA MET A 53 7.15 -13.65 0.79
C MET A 53 6.22 -13.25 -0.35
N GLY A 54 6.76 -12.85 -1.50
CA GLY A 54 6.00 -12.33 -2.62
C GLY A 54 5.00 -13.31 -3.23
N SER A 55 5.22 -14.61 -3.08
CA SER A 55 4.28 -15.63 -3.58
C SER A 55 3.24 -16.05 -2.54
N VAL A 56 3.45 -15.74 -1.27
CA VAL A 56 2.61 -16.20 -0.16
C VAL A 56 1.83 -15.04 0.46
N ALA A 57 2.50 -13.95 0.81
CA ALA A 57 1.89 -12.82 1.52
C ALA A 57 0.64 -12.26 0.82
N PRO A 58 0.60 -12.13 -0.53
CA PRO A 58 -0.60 -11.63 -1.21
C PRO A 58 -1.83 -12.50 -1.03
N ARG A 59 -1.68 -13.77 -0.66
CA ARG A 59 -2.78 -14.72 -0.45
C ARG A 59 -3.28 -14.72 0.99
N MET A 60 -2.53 -14.08 1.90
CA MET A 60 -2.87 -14.05 3.32
C MET A 60 -3.74 -12.85 3.64
N ASP A 61 -4.47 -12.94 4.75
CA ASP A 61 -5.16 -11.79 5.30
C ASP A 61 -4.13 -10.71 5.67
N SER A 62 -4.58 -9.49 5.84
CA SER A 62 -3.68 -8.36 6.03
C SER A 62 -2.87 -8.43 7.32
N VAL A 63 -3.45 -8.96 8.38
CA VAL A 63 -2.72 -9.13 9.66
C VAL A 63 -1.59 -10.13 9.49
N THR A 64 -1.87 -11.30 8.91
CA THR A 64 -0.87 -12.34 8.67
C THR A 64 0.20 -11.85 7.70
N ALA A 65 -0.22 -11.20 6.61
CA ALA A 65 0.71 -10.62 5.64
C ALA A 65 1.64 -9.59 6.31
N GLY A 66 1.08 -8.75 7.18
CA GLY A 66 1.85 -7.78 7.94
C GLY A 66 2.90 -8.42 8.83
N GLN A 67 2.53 -9.53 9.50
CA GLN A 67 3.46 -10.29 10.34
C GLN A 67 4.58 -10.92 9.50
N MET A 68 4.24 -11.46 8.34
CA MET A 68 5.21 -12.10 7.45
C MET A 68 6.22 -11.10 6.88
N VAL A 69 5.76 -9.96 6.44
CA VAL A 69 6.62 -8.91 5.86
C VAL A 69 7.41 -8.18 6.94
N GLY A 70 6.75 -7.77 8.01
CA GLY A 70 7.38 -7.17 9.20
C GLY A 70 7.89 -5.74 9.04
N ASP A 71 8.37 -5.37 7.89
CA ASP A 71 8.97 -4.05 7.63
C ASP A 71 7.88 -3.02 7.29
N ALA A 72 7.78 -1.96 8.09
CA ALA A 72 6.76 -0.94 7.92
C ALA A 72 6.88 -0.20 6.58
N ASP A 73 8.10 0.08 6.12
CA ASP A 73 8.31 0.80 4.86
C ASP A 73 7.88 -0.05 3.66
N VAL A 74 8.19 -1.34 3.69
CA VAL A 74 7.77 -2.28 2.64
C VAL A 74 6.24 -2.44 2.64
N LEU A 75 5.64 -2.56 3.81
CA LEU A 75 4.18 -2.64 3.93
C LEU A 75 3.50 -1.37 3.40
N ALA A 76 4.05 -0.21 3.71
CA ALA A 76 3.53 1.06 3.21
C ALA A 76 3.61 1.13 1.68
N ALA A 77 4.74 0.71 1.11
CA ALA A 77 4.90 0.67 -0.36
C ALA A 77 3.91 -0.29 -1.01
N TRP A 78 3.72 -1.46 -0.40
CA TRP A 78 2.74 -2.43 -0.89
C TRP A 78 1.32 -1.87 -0.84
N ALA A 79 0.97 -1.18 0.24
CA ALA A 79 -0.33 -0.50 0.36
C ALA A 79 -0.51 0.55 -0.74
N GLU A 80 0.52 1.31 -1.06
CA GLU A 80 0.47 2.33 -2.11
C GLU A 80 0.21 1.71 -3.49
N VAL A 81 0.88 0.61 -3.81
CA VAL A 81 0.65 -0.09 -5.08
C VAL A 81 -0.77 -0.67 -5.13
N THR A 82 -1.22 -1.25 -4.03
CA THR A 82 -2.58 -1.82 -3.93
C THR A 82 -3.64 -0.73 -4.12
N ALA A 83 -3.43 0.45 -3.54
CA ALA A 83 -4.32 1.60 -3.72
C ALA A 83 -4.34 2.08 -5.17
N ALA A 84 -3.18 2.09 -5.83
CA ALA A 84 -3.10 2.45 -7.25
C ALA A 84 -3.85 1.44 -8.11
N GLU A 85 -3.73 0.16 -7.81
CA GLU A 85 -4.49 -0.88 -8.51
C GLU A 85 -6.00 -0.68 -8.35
N ALA A 86 -6.44 -0.26 -7.16
CA ALA A 86 -7.85 0.07 -6.94
C ALA A 86 -8.32 1.17 -7.90
N GLN A 87 -7.51 2.20 -8.10
CA GLN A 87 -7.83 3.29 -9.02
C GLN A 87 -7.93 2.78 -10.47
N VAL A 88 -7.01 1.91 -10.89
CA VAL A 88 -7.04 1.31 -12.23
C VAL A 88 -8.32 0.50 -12.43
N ARG A 89 -8.71 -0.31 -11.44
CA ARG A 89 -9.95 -1.10 -11.50
C ARG A 89 -11.18 -0.21 -11.58
N ARG A 90 -11.20 0.87 -10.81
CA ARG A 90 -12.31 1.82 -10.84
C ARG A 90 -12.44 2.49 -12.19
N ALA A 91 -11.33 2.88 -12.78
CA ALA A 91 -11.32 3.49 -14.11
C ALA A 91 -11.79 2.51 -15.18
N ALA A 92 -11.58 1.20 -14.97
CA ALA A 92 -12.05 0.15 -15.88
C ALA A 92 -13.52 -0.25 -15.62
N GLY A 93 -14.20 0.38 -14.68
CA GLY A 93 -15.60 0.10 -14.37
C GLY A 93 -15.82 -1.07 -13.40
N ASP A 94 -14.75 -1.61 -12.83
CA ASP A 94 -14.83 -2.71 -11.86
C ASP A 94 -14.89 -2.13 -10.44
N ASP A 95 -16.05 -1.61 -10.06
CA ASP A 95 -16.25 -1.01 -8.73
C ASP A 95 -16.13 -2.03 -7.58
N PRO A 96 -16.66 -3.26 -7.68
CA PRO A 96 -16.44 -4.26 -6.63
C PRO A 96 -14.96 -4.60 -6.43
N GLY A 97 -14.21 -4.79 -7.52
CA GLY A 97 -12.78 -5.06 -7.46
C GLY A 97 -12.00 -3.89 -6.86
N ALA A 98 -12.36 -2.67 -7.25
CA ALA A 98 -11.75 -1.46 -6.71
C ALA A 98 -12.00 -1.32 -5.22
N GLY A 99 -13.23 -1.58 -4.77
CA GLY A 99 -13.59 -1.52 -3.36
C GLY A 99 -12.83 -2.51 -2.51
N ALA A 100 -12.69 -3.75 -3.00
CA ALA A 100 -11.93 -4.79 -2.30
C ALA A 100 -10.45 -4.41 -2.18
N LEU A 101 -9.87 -3.86 -3.25
CA LEU A 101 -8.47 -3.42 -3.24
C LEU A 101 -8.25 -2.19 -2.35
N ALA A 102 -9.18 -1.25 -2.35
CA ALA A 102 -9.10 -0.08 -1.46
C ALA A 102 -9.10 -0.52 0.01
N ARG A 103 -9.96 -1.47 0.36
CA ARG A 103 -10.01 -2.04 1.70
C ARG A 103 -8.69 -2.72 2.05
N ARG A 104 -8.17 -3.56 1.13
CA ARG A 104 -6.88 -4.25 1.34
C ARG A 104 -5.76 -3.23 1.53
N ALA A 105 -5.73 -2.18 0.71
CA ALA A 105 -4.72 -1.13 0.82
C ALA A 105 -4.77 -0.45 2.19
N LEU A 106 -5.98 -0.13 2.67
CA LEU A 106 -6.14 0.50 3.99
C LEU A 106 -5.66 -0.44 5.10
N GLU A 107 -6.04 -1.72 5.03
CA GLU A 107 -5.60 -2.71 6.02
C GLU A 107 -4.07 -2.82 6.07
N LEU A 108 -3.43 -2.91 4.90
CA LEU A 108 -1.96 -2.97 4.83
C LEU A 108 -1.30 -1.69 5.35
N ALA A 109 -1.89 -0.55 5.03
CA ALA A 109 -1.41 0.74 5.51
C ALA A 109 -1.49 0.82 7.04
N LEU A 110 -2.58 0.34 7.61
CA LEU A 110 -2.75 0.32 9.07
C LEU A 110 -1.79 -0.66 9.73
N GLU A 111 -1.53 -1.81 9.11
CA GLU A 111 -0.51 -2.75 9.61
C GLU A 111 0.89 -2.11 9.57
N ALA A 112 1.19 -1.33 8.53
CA ALA A 112 2.44 -0.57 8.47
C ALA A 112 2.50 0.47 9.60
N HIS A 113 1.41 1.20 9.79
CA HIS A 113 1.31 2.22 10.84
C HIS A 113 1.54 1.65 12.23
N LEU A 114 1.02 0.45 12.49
CA LEU A 114 1.19 -0.22 13.79
C LEU A 114 2.64 -0.67 14.04
N ARG A 115 3.44 -0.80 12.99
CA ARG A 115 4.82 -1.30 13.09
C ARG A 115 5.89 -0.23 13.04
N THR A 116 5.53 0.99 12.65
CA THR A 116 6.49 2.09 12.62
C THR A 116 6.56 2.78 13.98
N ASN A 117 7.74 3.26 14.33
CA ASN A 117 7.95 4.06 15.54
C ASN A 117 8.11 5.54 15.23
N HIS A 118 7.86 5.93 13.98
CA HIS A 118 7.94 7.32 13.53
C HIS A 118 6.87 7.56 12.47
N ASP A 119 6.51 8.82 12.25
CA ASP A 119 5.53 9.15 11.23
C ASP A 119 6.14 8.99 9.84
N ILE A 120 5.39 8.33 8.96
CA ILE A 120 5.71 8.23 7.54
C ILE A 120 4.67 9.10 6.83
N PRO A 121 5.06 10.31 6.35
CA PRO A 121 4.08 11.25 5.78
C PRO A 121 3.25 10.67 4.64
N GLU A 122 3.86 9.88 3.75
CA GLU A 122 3.17 9.25 2.63
C GLU A 122 2.13 8.24 3.11
N LEU A 123 2.42 7.55 4.20
CA LEU A 123 1.51 6.57 4.79
C LEU A 123 0.30 7.25 5.42
N VAL A 124 0.54 8.33 6.17
CA VAL A 124 -0.54 9.11 6.78
C VAL A 124 -1.46 9.69 5.70
N ALA A 125 -0.88 10.22 4.64
CA ALA A 125 -1.63 10.75 3.50
C ALA A 125 -2.45 9.67 2.80
N LEU A 126 -1.89 8.48 2.63
CA LEU A 126 -2.58 7.36 2.01
C LEU A 126 -3.79 6.92 2.86
N ILE A 127 -3.60 6.79 4.16
CA ILE A 127 -4.68 6.42 5.08
C ILE A 127 -5.81 7.44 5.01
N ALA A 128 -5.48 8.73 5.03
CA ALA A 128 -6.48 9.80 4.92
C ALA A 128 -7.27 9.71 3.62
N ARG A 129 -6.58 9.40 2.52
CA ARG A 129 -7.21 9.29 1.20
C ARG A 129 -8.11 8.06 1.08
N LEU A 130 -7.73 6.94 1.69
CA LEU A 130 -8.50 5.69 1.63
C LEU A 130 -9.68 5.65 2.61
N ARG A 131 -9.61 6.42 3.67
CA ARG A 131 -10.63 6.42 4.73
C ARG A 131 -12.06 6.55 4.19
N PRO A 132 -12.39 7.53 3.33
CA PRO A 132 -13.76 7.67 2.83
C PRO A 132 -14.21 6.56 1.89
N GLU A 133 -13.27 5.76 1.37
CA GLU A 133 -13.59 4.70 0.41
C GLU A 133 -13.91 3.36 1.08
N VAL A 134 -13.69 3.24 2.39
CA VAL A 134 -13.84 1.99 3.12
C VAL A 134 -14.79 2.18 4.30
N ALA A 135 -15.81 1.34 4.39
CA ALA A 135 -16.74 1.39 5.51
C ALA A 135 -16.03 0.95 6.79
N ALA A 136 -16.00 1.84 7.80
CA ALA A 136 -15.32 1.55 9.07
C ALA A 136 -15.86 0.28 9.73
N ALA A 137 -17.15 0.00 9.59
CA ALA A 137 -17.78 -1.19 10.16
C ALA A 137 -17.27 -2.50 9.52
N SER A 138 -16.63 -2.43 8.35
CA SER A 138 -16.11 -3.61 7.68
C SER A 138 -14.68 -3.96 8.12
N LEU A 139 -14.04 -3.08 8.90
CA LEU A 139 -12.68 -3.28 9.38
C LEU A 139 -12.66 -4.15 10.64
N LEU A 140 -11.56 -4.89 10.82
CA LEU A 140 -11.32 -5.57 12.08
C LEU A 140 -11.19 -4.55 13.21
N PRO A 141 -11.57 -4.90 14.47
CA PRO A 141 -11.41 -3.98 15.61
C PRO A 141 -10.00 -3.39 15.72
N ARG A 142 -8.98 -4.20 15.47
CA ARG A 142 -7.57 -3.77 15.47
C ARG A 142 -7.33 -2.63 14.48
N HIS A 143 -7.88 -2.75 13.28
CA HIS A 143 -7.71 -1.75 12.22
C HIS A 143 -8.57 -0.51 12.50
N ALA A 144 -9.78 -0.70 12.96
CA ALA A 144 -10.66 0.42 13.32
C ALA A 144 -10.03 1.28 14.43
N GLU A 145 -9.45 0.64 15.43
CA GLU A 145 -8.77 1.32 16.52
C GLU A 145 -7.53 2.08 16.03
N ALA A 146 -6.72 1.43 15.19
CA ALA A 146 -5.55 2.07 14.59
C ALA A 146 -5.94 3.28 13.74
N LEU A 147 -7.02 3.15 12.96
CA LEU A 147 -7.52 4.23 12.12
C LEU A 147 -7.94 5.45 12.95
N ALA A 148 -8.60 5.21 14.07
CA ALA A 148 -9.05 6.29 14.96
C ALA A 148 -7.86 7.06 15.56
N ALA A 149 -6.71 6.42 15.69
CA ALA A 149 -5.51 7.02 16.28
C ALA A 149 -4.61 7.75 15.27
N VAL A 150 -4.90 7.64 13.97
CA VAL A 150 -4.08 8.29 12.93
C VAL A 150 -4.29 9.81 12.97
N PRO A 151 -3.19 10.61 12.96
CA PRO A 151 -3.29 12.07 12.96
C PRO A 151 -4.05 12.60 11.75
N GLY A 152 -4.80 13.68 11.94
CA GLY A 152 -5.56 14.33 10.87
C GLY A 152 -6.83 13.62 10.50
N ALA A 153 -7.23 12.59 11.25
CA ALA A 153 -8.50 11.92 11.04
C ALA A 153 -9.66 12.88 11.33
N PRO A 154 -10.63 13.01 10.42
CA PRO A 154 -11.82 13.78 10.76
C PRO A 154 -12.54 13.13 11.93
N SER A 155 -12.93 13.96 12.86
CA SER A 155 -13.68 13.54 14.03
C SER A 155 -15.09 13.08 13.65
#